data_1ee9156e6feca2190646d1ec2206be6c
#
_entry.id   1ee9156e6feca2190646d1ec2206be6c
#
_cell.length_a   1.000
_cell.length_b   1.000
_cell.length_c   1.000
_cell.angle_alpha   90.00
_cell.angle_beta   90.00
_cell.angle_gamma   90.00
#
_symmetry.space_group_name_H-M   'P 1'
#
loop_
_entity.id
_entity.type
_entity.pdbx_description
1 polymer ?
#
loop_
_entity_poly.entity_id
_entity_poly.type
_entity_poly.pdbx_seq_one_letter_code
_entity_poly.pdbx_strand_id
1 'polypeptide(L)' 'MKIMLSEILDRKGISQNKMAKDTGISITTLRNLNHNRTTRISFDILEKICIYLDCGVEDILGVEK' A
#
# COMPACT_ATOMS: atom_id res chain seq x y z
N MET A 1 -11.67 8.17 -3.69
CA MET A 1 -10.26 8.03 -3.31
C MET A 1 -9.77 6.65 -3.72
N LYS A 2 -8.56 6.56 -4.20
CA LYS A 2 -8.01 5.33 -4.75
C LYS A 2 -6.66 5.05 -4.10
N ILE A 3 -6.38 3.76 -3.82
CA ILE A 3 -5.08 3.32 -3.34
C ILE A 3 -4.20 3.01 -4.55
N MET A 4 -3.03 3.63 -4.63
CA MET A 4 -2.11 3.51 -5.77
C MET A 4 -0.93 2.58 -5.46
N LEU A 5 -1.12 1.67 -4.51
CA LEU A 5 -0.04 0.83 -4.02
C LEU A 5 0.54 -0.11 -5.09
N SER A 6 -0.30 -0.73 -5.91
CA SER A 6 0.17 -1.65 -6.93
C SER A 6 1.11 -0.99 -7.93
N GLU A 7 0.84 0.25 -8.29
CA GLU A 7 1.70 1.00 -9.23
C GLU A 7 3.08 1.25 -8.63
N ILE A 8 3.13 1.58 -7.34
CA ILE A 8 4.39 1.82 -6.65
C ILE A 8 5.20 0.52 -6.54
N LEU A 9 4.54 -0.58 -6.20
CA LEU A 9 5.19 -1.88 -6.10
C LEU A 9 5.77 -2.32 -7.44
N ASP A 10 5.01 -2.14 -8.52
CA ASP A 10 5.49 -2.46 -9.86
C ASP A 10 6.71 -1.63 -10.23
N ARG A 11 6.66 -0.34 -9.94
CA ARG A 11 7.76 0.60 -10.24
C ARG A 11 9.03 0.23 -9.51
N LYS A 12 8.90 -0.22 -8.25
CA LYS A 12 10.06 -0.58 -7.40
C LYS A 12 10.46 -2.05 -7.55
N GLY A 13 9.69 -2.85 -8.28
CA GLY A 13 9.98 -4.27 -8.46
C GLY A 13 9.80 -5.09 -7.19
N ILE A 14 8.85 -4.71 -6.33
CA ILE A 14 8.58 -5.37 -5.06
C ILE A 14 7.27 -6.15 -5.17
N SER A 15 7.30 -7.44 -4.77
CA SER A 15 6.08 -8.24 -4.74
C SER A 15 5.28 -7.99 -3.46
N GLN A 16 3.98 -8.27 -3.51
CA GLN A 16 3.12 -8.17 -2.32
C GLN A 16 3.59 -9.13 -1.22
N ASN A 17 4.01 -10.32 -1.61
CA ASN A 17 4.49 -11.31 -0.65
C ASN A 17 5.74 -10.82 0.09
N LYS A 18 6.67 -10.23 -0.65
CA LYS A 18 7.88 -9.67 -0.04
C LYS A 18 7.54 -8.53 0.90
N MET A 19 6.66 -7.64 0.49
CA MET A 19 6.24 -6.52 1.33
C MET A 19 5.55 -7.01 2.60
N ALA A 20 4.67 -7.99 2.49
CA ALA A 20 3.98 -8.57 3.65
C ALA A 20 4.99 -9.13 4.64
N LYS A 21 5.99 -9.85 4.16
CA LYS A 21 7.03 -10.44 4.99
C LYS A 21 7.87 -9.37 5.69
N ASP A 22 8.27 -8.35 4.95
CA ASP A 22 9.17 -7.31 5.47
C ASP A 22 8.47 -6.36 6.44
N THR A 23 7.19 -6.06 6.21
CA THR A 23 6.45 -5.10 7.03
C THR A 23 5.66 -5.75 8.17
N GLY A 24 5.39 -7.05 8.06
CA GLY A 24 4.51 -7.73 9.00
C GLY A 24 3.03 -7.49 8.74
N ILE A 25 2.68 -6.79 7.68
CA ILE A 25 1.28 -6.59 7.27
C ILE A 25 0.78 -7.87 6.62
N SER A 26 -0.46 -8.31 6.94
CA SER A 26 -0.98 -9.54 6.35
C SER A 26 -1.13 -9.40 4.84
N ILE A 27 -0.90 -10.50 4.12
CA ILE A 27 -1.05 -10.52 2.66
C ILE A 27 -2.49 -10.23 2.24
N THR A 28 -3.46 -10.65 3.05
CA THR A 28 -4.88 -10.36 2.80
C THR A 28 -5.15 -8.86 2.83
N THR A 29 -4.58 -8.16 3.81
CA THR A 29 -4.70 -6.71 3.91
C THR A 29 -4.10 -6.02 2.69
N LEU A 30 -2.90 -6.44 2.26
CA LEU A 30 -2.25 -5.86 1.10
C LEU A 30 -3.04 -6.11 -0.18
N ARG A 31 -3.61 -7.30 -0.35
CA ARG A 31 -4.44 -7.61 -1.50
C ARG A 31 -5.68 -6.72 -1.54
N ASN A 32 -6.34 -6.54 -0.40
CA ASN A 32 -7.50 -5.68 -0.32
C ASN A 32 -7.16 -4.23 -0.67
N LEU A 33 -6.02 -3.74 -0.21
CA LEU A 33 -5.54 -2.40 -0.55
C LEU A 33 -5.25 -2.28 -2.05
N ASN A 34 -4.55 -3.25 -2.62
CA ASN A 34 -4.20 -3.23 -4.03
C ASN A 34 -5.41 -3.27 -4.96
N HIS A 35 -6.47 -3.94 -4.55
CA HIS A 35 -7.69 -4.03 -5.34
C HIS A 35 -8.73 -2.99 -4.96
N ASN A 36 -8.38 -2.06 -4.11
CA ASN A 36 -9.27 -0.99 -3.66
C ASN A 36 -10.58 -1.51 -3.05
N ARG A 37 -10.49 -2.63 -2.32
CA ARG A 37 -11.63 -3.27 -1.66
C ARG A 37 -11.90 -2.74 -0.27
N THR A 38 -11.04 -1.88 0.24
CA THR A 38 -11.19 -1.33 1.57
C THR A 38 -11.67 0.11 1.50
N THR A 39 -12.49 0.49 2.47
CA THR A 39 -13.02 1.86 2.55
C THR A 39 -12.26 2.70 3.56
N ARG A 40 -11.34 2.09 4.29
CA ARG A 40 -10.52 2.78 5.28
C ARG A 40 -9.22 2.04 5.49
N ILE A 41 -8.23 2.76 6.02
CA ILE A 41 -6.92 2.21 6.35
C ILE A 41 -6.49 2.80 7.69
N SER A 42 -5.86 1.98 8.54
CA SER A 42 -5.34 2.49 9.81
C SER A 42 -4.09 3.32 9.58
N PHE A 43 -3.85 4.29 10.45
CA PHE A 43 -2.63 5.11 10.38
C PHE A 43 -1.37 4.27 10.55
N ASP A 44 -1.43 3.23 11.39
CA ASP A 44 -0.28 2.35 11.61
C ASP A 44 0.13 1.65 10.31
N ILE A 45 -0.83 1.10 9.59
CA ILE A 45 -0.58 0.42 8.31
C ILE A 45 -0.09 1.42 7.27
N LEU A 46 -0.73 2.57 7.17
CA LEU A 46 -0.34 3.61 6.25
C LEU A 46 1.09 4.08 6.50
N GLU A 47 1.45 4.29 7.76
CA GLU A 47 2.80 4.69 8.15
C GLU A 47 3.83 3.63 7.76
N LYS A 48 3.54 2.36 8.03
CA LYS A 48 4.45 1.26 7.64
C LYS A 48 4.67 1.21 6.14
N ILE A 49 3.63 1.41 5.36
CA ILE A 49 3.73 1.41 3.91
C ILE A 49 4.60 2.58 3.44
N CYS A 50 4.37 3.78 3.96
CA CYS A 50 5.13 4.96 3.59
C CYS A 50 6.62 4.80 3.92
N ILE A 51 6.92 4.31 5.10
CA ILE A 51 8.30 4.10 5.54
C ILE A 51 8.98 3.03 4.68
N TYR A 52 8.31 1.92 4.47
CA TYR A 52 8.87 0.80 3.70
C TYR A 52 9.16 1.19 2.25
N LEU A 53 8.26 1.94 1.63
CA LEU A 53 8.41 2.34 0.22
C LEU A 53 9.12 3.67 0.05
N ASP A 54 9.49 4.33 1.15
CA ASP A 54 10.16 5.64 1.15
C ASP A 54 9.40 6.65 0.28
N CYS A 55 8.11 6.80 0.57
CA CYS A 55 7.23 7.71 -0.17
C CYS A 55 6.28 8.44 0.76
N GLY A 56 5.62 9.45 0.23
CA GLY A 56 4.62 10.20 0.99
C GLY A 56 3.23 9.60 0.84
N VAL A 57 2.32 10.05 1.69
CA VAL A 57 0.92 9.62 1.65
C VAL A 57 0.29 9.94 0.30
N GLU A 58 0.65 11.07 -0.29
CA GLU A 58 0.13 11.52 -1.59
C GLU A 58 0.54 10.61 -2.74
N ASP A 59 1.61 9.83 -2.56
CA ASP A 59 2.02 8.85 -3.57
C ASP A 59 1.18 7.59 -3.51
N ILE A 60 0.62 7.30 -2.34
CA ILE A 60 -0.16 6.07 -2.11
C ILE A 60 -1.64 6.31 -2.32
N LEU A 61 -2.15 7.47 -1.90
CA LEU A 61 -3.56 7.82 -1.96
C LEU A 61 -3.81 8.83 -3.09
N GLY A 62 -4.74 8.51 -3.98
CA GLY A 62 -5.16 9.43 -5.03
C GLY A 62 -6.63 9.77 -4.88
N VAL A 63 -7.00 10.97 -5.32
CA VAL A 63 -8.39 11.39 -5.36
C VAL A 63 -8.81 11.46 -6.82
N GLU A 64 -9.80 10.66 -7.18
CA GLU A 64 -10.38 10.69 -8.52
C GLU A 64 -11.39 11.81 -8.61
N LYS A 65 -11.29 12.60 -9.66
CA LYS A 65 -12.23 13.67 -9.95
C LYS A 65 -13.12 13.32 -11.12
#